data_d6d00cecea7cb236854123ac131dd896
#
_entry.id   d6d00cecea7cb236854123ac131dd896
#
_cell.length_a   1.000
_cell.length_b   1.000
_cell.length_c   1.000
_cell.angle_alpha   90.00
_cell.angle_beta   90.00
_cell.angle_gamma   90.00
#
_symmetry.space_group_name_H-M   'P 1'
#
loop_
_entity.id
_entity.type
_entity.pdbx_description
1 polymer ?
#
loop_
_entity_poly.entity_id
_entity_poly.type
_entity_poly.pdbx_seq_one_letter_code
_entity_poly.pdbx_strand_id
1 'polypeptide(L)'
;QDIAKNLLEQTNLNNQNYLFLISLEKSLSYFADEVFEKVQSGDHEAITNFSCKVKWKSLANNPAIQNIIIPEITHGGVIDCIHSYQMLLIAPKRDDLISSDSSIDLKKLNELLDRSYRWISLLRKNLDEC
;
A
#
# COMPACT_ATOMS: atom_id res chain seq x y z
N GLN A 1 9.53 -19.28 30.02
CA GLN A 1 10.79 -19.40 29.31
C GLN A 1 10.61 -19.10 27.83
N ASP A 2 9.90 -20.00 27.16
CA ASP A 2 9.72 -19.86 25.72
C ASP A 2 8.71 -18.79 25.36
N ILE A 3 7.83 -18.43 26.27
CA ILE A 3 6.80 -17.42 26.04
C ILE A 3 7.41 -16.05 25.79
N ALA A 4 8.40 -15.66 26.62
CA ALA A 4 9.03 -14.36 26.48
C ALA A 4 9.81 -14.27 25.16
N LYS A 5 10.50 -15.36 24.80
CA LYS A 5 11.25 -15.43 23.55
C LYS A 5 10.30 -15.36 22.34
N ASN A 6 9.21 -16.09 22.40
CA ASN A 6 8.21 -16.10 21.32
C ASN A 6 7.56 -14.72 21.13
N LEU A 7 7.28 -14.01 22.22
CA LEU A 7 6.73 -12.66 22.15
C LEU A 7 7.71 -11.70 21.50
N LEU A 8 8.99 -11.81 21.83
CA LEU A 8 10.01 -10.96 21.24
C LEU A 8 10.16 -11.24 19.76
N GLU A 9 10.18 -12.49 19.35
CA GLU A 9 10.26 -12.88 17.95
C GLU A 9 9.05 -12.38 17.18
N GLN A 10 7.86 -12.49 17.74
CA GLN A 10 6.64 -12.00 17.10
C GLN A 10 6.67 -10.48 16.95
N THR A 11 7.13 -9.76 17.96
CA THR A 11 7.25 -8.31 17.91
C THR A 11 8.22 -7.88 16.82
N ASN A 12 9.37 -8.55 16.72
CA ASN A 12 10.36 -8.26 15.68
C ASN A 12 9.80 -8.52 14.29
N LEU A 13 9.07 -9.61 14.11
CA LEU A 13 8.44 -9.93 12.84
C LEU A 13 7.40 -8.90 12.46
N ASN A 14 6.57 -8.47 13.40
CA ASN A 14 5.57 -7.43 13.15
C ASN A 14 6.22 -6.11 12.76
N ASN A 15 7.33 -5.75 13.40
CA ASN A 15 8.06 -4.53 13.05
C ASN A 15 8.65 -4.62 11.64
N GLN A 16 9.19 -5.77 11.27
CA GLN A 16 9.71 -5.97 9.92
C GLN A 16 8.59 -5.88 8.88
N ASN A 17 7.45 -6.48 9.16
CA ASN A 17 6.30 -6.44 8.27
C ASN A 17 5.76 -5.01 8.13
N TYR A 18 5.73 -4.26 9.23
CA TYR A 18 5.30 -2.87 9.21
C TYR A 18 6.24 -2.02 8.36
N LEU A 19 7.55 -2.19 8.53
CA LEU A 19 8.54 -1.47 7.73
C LEU A 19 8.42 -1.81 6.25
N PHE A 20 8.14 -3.06 5.93
CA PHE A 20 7.89 -3.46 4.54
C PHE A 20 6.70 -2.70 3.95
N LEU A 21 5.61 -2.61 4.70
CA LEU A 21 4.41 -1.90 4.26
C LEU A 21 4.66 -0.40 4.09
N ILE A 22 5.42 0.20 5.00
CA ILE A 22 5.81 1.60 4.89
C ILE A 22 6.65 1.82 3.63
N SER A 23 7.59 0.92 3.35
CA SER A 23 8.44 1.02 2.17
C SER A 23 7.63 0.87 0.89
N LEU A 24 6.69 -0.07 0.86
CA LEU A 24 5.81 -0.26 -0.29
C LEU A 24 4.94 0.97 -0.52
N GLU A 25 4.36 1.51 0.53
CA GLU A 25 3.54 2.72 0.44
C GLU A 25 4.36 3.89 -0.11
N LYS A 26 5.59 4.04 0.37
CA LYS A 26 6.48 5.10 -0.11
C LYS A 26 6.79 4.95 -1.58
N SER A 27 7.05 3.73 -2.02
CA SER A 27 7.30 3.44 -3.43
C SER A 27 6.10 3.80 -4.29
N LEU A 28 4.90 3.45 -3.84
CA LEU A 28 3.68 3.79 -4.56
C LEU A 28 3.39 5.29 -4.55
N SER A 29 3.80 5.98 -3.48
CA SER A 29 3.68 7.43 -3.41
C SER A 29 4.59 8.12 -4.43
N TYR A 30 5.83 7.65 -4.55
CA TYR A 30 6.74 8.18 -5.58
C TYR A 30 6.25 7.85 -6.99
N PHE A 31 5.70 6.66 -7.17
CA PHE A 31 5.14 6.30 -8.48
C PHE A 31 3.94 7.18 -8.83
N ALA A 32 3.14 7.56 -7.85
CA ALA A 32 2.04 8.50 -8.09
C ALA A 32 2.56 9.84 -8.60
N ASP A 33 3.68 10.32 -8.05
CA ASP A 33 4.30 11.55 -8.54
C ASP A 33 4.77 11.38 -9.98
N GLU A 34 5.36 10.25 -10.33
CA GLU A 34 5.79 9.94 -11.68
C GLU A 34 4.61 9.94 -12.65
N VAL A 35 3.51 9.31 -12.27
CA VAL A 35 2.30 9.25 -13.09
C VAL A 35 1.72 10.65 -13.29
N PHE A 36 1.69 11.44 -12.22
CA PHE A 36 1.15 12.79 -12.27
C PHE A 36 1.92 13.64 -13.29
N GLU A 37 3.25 13.55 -13.29
CA GLU A 37 4.07 14.28 -14.25
C GLU A 37 3.77 13.88 -15.68
N LYS A 38 3.44 12.63 -15.92
CA LYS A 38 3.15 12.14 -17.28
C LYS A 38 1.77 12.54 -17.78
N VAL A 39 0.78 12.66 -16.90
CA VAL A 39 -0.60 12.94 -17.31
C VAL A 39 -0.99 14.40 -17.16
N GLN A 40 -0.23 15.18 -16.41
CA GLN A 40 -0.50 16.59 -16.16
C GLN A 40 0.69 17.43 -16.61
N SER A 41 0.42 18.45 -17.38
CA SER A 41 1.46 19.35 -17.84
C SER A 41 1.64 20.59 -16.96
N GLY A 42 0.98 20.62 -15.81
CA GLY A 42 1.02 21.80 -14.94
C GLY A 42 1.14 21.43 -13.49
N ASP A 43 0.79 22.13 -12.57
CA ASP A 43 0.68 22.05 -11.11
C ASP A 43 0.97 20.70 -10.40
N HIS A 44 2.01 19.97 -10.82
CA HIS A 44 2.36 18.73 -10.15
C HIS A 44 2.85 18.95 -8.71
N GLU A 45 3.19 20.17 -8.36
CA GLU A 45 3.50 20.51 -6.97
C GLU A 45 2.32 20.27 -6.04
N ALA A 46 1.10 20.28 -6.57
CA ALA A 46 -0.10 20.19 -5.77
C ALA A 46 -0.26 18.83 -5.07
N ILE A 47 0.33 17.75 -5.58
CA ILE A 47 0.17 16.42 -4.97
C ILE A 47 1.40 15.91 -4.24
N THR A 48 2.57 16.51 -4.43
CA THR A 48 3.82 16.01 -3.86
C THR A 48 3.79 15.90 -2.35
N ASN A 49 3.06 16.78 -1.69
CA ASN A 49 2.95 16.81 -0.23
C ASN A 49 1.76 16.01 0.30
N PHE A 50 0.99 15.40 -0.57
CA PHE A 50 -0.17 14.62 -0.14
C PHE A 50 0.24 13.22 0.30
N SER A 51 -0.61 12.59 1.10
CA SER A 51 -0.43 11.18 1.44
C SER A 51 -0.61 10.32 0.19
N CYS A 52 -0.08 9.10 0.24
CA CYS A 52 -0.18 8.14 -0.87
C CYS A 52 -1.64 7.97 -1.32
N LYS A 53 -2.54 7.76 -0.37
CA LYS A 53 -3.96 7.57 -0.68
C LYS A 53 -4.57 8.78 -1.38
N VAL A 54 -4.24 9.98 -0.91
CA VAL A 54 -4.78 11.22 -1.50
C VAL A 54 -4.21 11.44 -2.90
N LYS A 55 -2.92 11.15 -3.10
CA LYS A 55 -2.32 11.22 -4.44
C LYS A 55 -3.06 10.35 -5.44
N TRP A 56 -3.30 9.10 -5.08
CA TRP A 56 -3.99 8.17 -5.98
C TRP A 56 -5.46 8.53 -6.21
N LYS A 57 -6.14 9.05 -5.18
CA LYS A 57 -7.49 9.57 -5.36
C LYS A 57 -7.52 10.73 -6.34
N SER A 58 -6.54 11.61 -6.28
CA SER A 58 -6.44 12.72 -7.20
C SER A 58 -6.21 12.25 -8.63
N LEU A 59 -5.30 11.28 -8.81
CA LEU A 59 -5.03 10.71 -10.13
C LEU A 59 -6.23 9.96 -10.70
N ALA A 60 -7.08 9.41 -9.86
CA ALA A 60 -8.28 8.70 -10.29
C ALA A 60 -9.31 9.61 -10.98
N ASN A 61 -9.15 10.93 -10.88
CA ASN A 61 -9.98 11.88 -11.58
C ASN A 61 -9.62 12.00 -13.08
N ASN A 62 -8.49 11.47 -13.48
CA ASN A 62 -8.06 11.51 -14.87
C ASN A 62 -8.74 10.37 -15.65
N PRO A 63 -9.56 10.69 -16.67
CA PRO A 63 -10.32 9.66 -17.40
C PRO A 63 -9.44 8.61 -18.10
N ALA A 64 -8.21 8.98 -18.48
CA ALA A 64 -7.31 8.08 -19.20
C ALA A 64 -6.86 6.89 -18.35
N ILE A 65 -6.75 7.07 -17.03
CA ILE A 65 -6.23 6.05 -16.13
C ILE A 65 -7.19 5.69 -15.00
N GLN A 66 -8.34 6.32 -14.98
CA GLN A 66 -9.35 6.15 -13.92
C GLN A 66 -9.71 4.68 -13.70
N ASN A 67 -9.94 3.94 -14.76
CA ASN A 67 -10.37 2.54 -14.67
C ASN A 67 -9.28 1.63 -14.09
N ILE A 68 -8.03 2.03 -14.20
CA ILE A 68 -6.90 1.27 -13.66
C ILE A 68 -6.69 1.60 -12.18
N ILE A 69 -6.98 2.82 -11.77
CA ILE A 69 -6.71 3.28 -10.40
C ILE A 69 -7.85 2.95 -9.44
N ILE A 70 -9.10 3.17 -9.85
CA ILE A 70 -10.25 3.04 -8.94
C ILE A 70 -10.29 1.68 -8.22
N PRO A 71 -10.08 0.53 -8.90
CA PRO A 71 -10.13 -0.76 -8.19
C PRO A 71 -9.10 -0.88 -7.08
N GLU A 72 -7.98 -0.16 -7.18
CA GLU A 72 -6.88 -0.29 -6.22
C GLU A 72 -6.96 0.69 -5.06
N ILE A 73 -7.85 1.68 -5.14
CA ILE A 73 -8.07 2.62 -4.03
C ILE A 73 -9.39 2.34 -3.30
N THR A 74 -10.20 1.42 -3.81
CA THR A 74 -11.44 1.01 -3.17
C THR A 74 -11.21 -0.19 -2.28
N HIS A 75 -12.27 -0.64 -1.59
CA HIS A 75 -12.16 -1.74 -0.65
C HIS A 75 -11.55 -2.99 -1.30
N GLY A 76 -10.54 -3.54 -0.66
CA GLY A 76 -9.83 -4.72 -1.15
C GLY A 76 -8.73 -4.44 -2.16
N GLY A 77 -8.58 -3.20 -2.60
CA GLY A 77 -7.51 -2.81 -3.52
C GLY A 77 -6.15 -2.73 -2.84
N VAL A 78 -5.11 -2.48 -3.63
CA VAL A 78 -3.73 -2.42 -3.14
C VAL A 78 -3.56 -1.36 -2.05
N ILE A 79 -4.02 -0.15 -2.29
CA ILE A 79 -3.87 0.96 -1.34
C ILE A 79 -4.65 0.66 -0.05
N ASP A 80 -5.86 0.13 -0.20
CA ASP A 80 -6.68 -0.25 0.95
C ASP A 80 -6.03 -1.36 1.77
N CYS A 81 -5.47 -2.38 1.13
CA CYS A 81 -4.78 -3.48 1.81
C CYS A 81 -3.56 -3.00 2.57
N ILE A 82 -2.75 -2.12 1.96
CA ILE A 82 -1.58 -1.57 2.65
C ILE A 82 -2.02 -0.89 3.94
N HIS A 83 -3.03 -0.05 3.86
CA HIS A 83 -3.52 0.71 5.01
C HIS A 83 -4.11 -0.23 6.08
N SER A 84 -4.93 -1.18 5.67
CA SER A 84 -5.55 -2.15 6.57
C SER A 84 -4.50 -2.99 7.30
N TYR A 85 -3.47 -3.45 6.58
CA TYR A 85 -2.41 -4.26 7.18
C TYR A 85 -1.57 -3.42 8.15
N GLN A 86 -1.29 -2.17 7.82
CA GLN A 86 -0.60 -1.27 8.75
C GLN A 86 -1.38 -1.10 10.04
N MET A 87 -2.68 -0.91 9.93
CA MET A 87 -3.54 -0.72 11.10
C MET A 87 -3.57 -1.98 11.98
N LEU A 88 -3.59 -3.16 11.38
CA LEU A 88 -3.54 -4.41 12.13
C LEU A 88 -2.25 -4.57 12.92
N LEU A 89 -1.12 -4.10 12.36
CA LEU A 89 0.18 -4.25 13.02
C LEU A 89 0.41 -3.23 14.13
N ILE A 90 -0.22 -2.06 14.07
CA ILE A 90 -0.06 -1.02 15.09
C ILE A 90 -1.19 -0.98 16.11
N ALA A 91 -2.28 -1.71 15.87
CA ALA A 91 -3.41 -1.73 16.79
C ALA A 91 -2.99 -2.32 18.13
N PRO A 92 -3.42 -1.71 19.27
CA PRO A 92 -3.09 -2.28 20.57
C PRO A 92 -3.69 -3.68 20.69
N LYS A 93 -2.87 -4.64 21.09
CA LYS A 93 -3.33 -6.00 21.30
C LYS A 93 -4.08 -6.06 22.62
N ARG A 94 -5.33 -6.46 22.57
CA ARG A 94 -6.11 -6.75 23.77
C ARG A 94 -5.94 -8.23 24.09
N ASP A 95 -5.88 -8.55 25.37
CA ASP A 95 -5.65 -9.90 25.82
C ASP A 95 -6.73 -10.88 25.37
N ASP A 96 -7.93 -10.38 25.15
CA ASP A 96 -9.08 -11.19 24.72
C ASP A 96 -9.17 -11.31 23.19
N LEU A 97 -8.26 -10.70 22.47
CA LEU A 97 -8.27 -10.71 21.01
C LEU A 97 -7.07 -11.44 20.44
N ILE A 98 -6.66 -12.50 21.04
CA ILE A 98 -5.65 -13.37 20.46
C ILE A 98 -6.34 -14.20 19.38
N SER A 99 -6.54 -13.59 18.26
CA SER A 99 -7.12 -14.28 17.11
C SER A 99 -6.03 -14.50 16.09
N SER A 100 -5.89 -15.72 15.64
CA SER A 100 -4.97 -16.05 14.55
C SER A 100 -5.34 -15.33 13.27
N ASP A 101 -6.56 -14.81 13.18
CA ASP A 101 -7.06 -14.12 12.00
C ASP A 101 -6.50 -12.70 11.86
N SER A 102 -5.93 -12.16 12.95
CA SER A 102 -5.35 -10.82 12.90
C SER A 102 -3.88 -10.83 12.49
N SER A 103 -3.29 -11.99 12.27
CA SER A 103 -1.90 -12.07 11.85
C SER A 103 -1.77 -11.89 10.35
N ILE A 104 -0.77 -11.10 9.96
CA ILE A 104 -0.41 -10.91 8.56
C ILE A 104 0.77 -11.84 8.29
N ASP A 105 0.55 -12.84 7.47
CA ASP A 105 1.59 -13.81 7.15
C ASP A 105 2.35 -13.38 5.89
N LEU A 106 3.45 -14.06 5.64
CA LEU A 106 4.31 -13.78 4.50
C LEU A 106 3.57 -13.97 3.17
N LYS A 107 2.63 -14.90 3.14
CA LYS A 107 1.84 -15.16 1.94
C LYS A 107 1.00 -13.93 1.55
N LYS A 108 0.35 -13.30 2.54
CA LYS A 108 -0.45 -12.10 2.29
C LYS A 108 0.40 -10.95 1.81
N LEU A 109 1.59 -10.78 2.39
CA LEU A 109 2.50 -9.73 1.97
C LEU A 109 3.03 -9.97 0.56
N ASN A 110 3.34 -11.21 0.22
CA ASN A 110 3.80 -11.55 -1.12
C ASN A 110 2.69 -11.36 -2.15
N GLU A 111 1.46 -11.68 -1.82
CA GLU A 111 0.32 -11.43 -2.70
C GLU A 111 0.11 -9.93 -2.92
N LEU A 112 0.25 -9.13 -1.87
CA LEU A 112 0.13 -7.69 -1.98
C LEU A 112 1.24 -7.10 -2.85
N LEU A 113 2.46 -7.56 -2.67
CA LEU A 113 3.60 -7.12 -3.46
C LEU A 113 3.39 -7.47 -4.94
N ASP A 114 2.93 -8.67 -5.22
CA ASP A 114 2.67 -9.14 -6.57
C ASP A 114 1.57 -8.33 -7.25
N ARG A 115 0.50 -8.04 -6.53
CA ARG A 115 -0.59 -7.19 -7.03
C ARG A 115 -0.09 -5.77 -7.31
N SER A 116 0.77 -5.25 -6.46
CA SER A 116 1.34 -3.91 -6.63
C SER A 116 2.20 -3.86 -7.90
N TYR A 117 3.01 -4.88 -8.14
CA TYR A 117 3.82 -4.98 -9.35
C TYR A 117 2.97 -5.03 -10.61
N ARG A 118 1.91 -5.80 -10.59
CA ARG A 118 1.01 -5.90 -11.75
C ARG A 118 0.33 -4.57 -12.03
N TRP A 119 -0.07 -3.89 -10.99
CA TRP A 119 -0.72 -2.59 -11.11
C TRP A 119 0.23 -1.56 -11.71
N ILE A 120 1.45 -1.47 -11.18
CA ILE A 120 2.46 -0.55 -11.68
C ILE A 120 2.77 -0.85 -13.15
N SER A 121 2.93 -2.12 -13.49
CA SER A 121 3.22 -2.54 -14.86
C SER A 121 2.09 -2.16 -15.81
N LEU A 122 0.86 -2.35 -15.38
CA LEU A 122 -0.32 -2.00 -16.17
C LEU A 122 -0.40 -0.49 -16.41
N LEU A 123 -0.16 0.30 -15.38
CA LEU A 123 -0.15 1.75 -15.50
C LEU A 123 0.96 2.24 -16.43
N ARG A 124 2.17 1.72 -16.27
CA ARG A 124 3.29 2.09 -17.14
C ARG A 124 3.04 1.76 -18.58
N LYS A 125 2.50 0.57 -18.83
CA LYS A 125 2.15 0.17 -20.19
C LYS A 125 1.12 1.10 -20.79
N ASN A 126 0.11 1.45 -20.04
CA ASN A 126 -0.95 2.35 -20.49
C ASN A 126 -0.41 3.75 -20.78
N LEU A 127 0.47 4.25 -19.92
CA LEU A 127 1.08 5.57 -20.11
C LEU A 127 2.02 5.60 -21.32
N ASP A 128 2.72 4.51 -21.57
CA ASP A 128 3.65 4.42 -22.69
C ASP A 128 2.92 4.32 -24.04
N GLU A 129 1.69 3.83 -24.03
CA GLU A 129 0.87 3.73 -25.25
C GLU A 129 0.17 5.04 -25.59
N CYS A 130 0.22 5.99 -24.69
CA CYS A 130 -0.30 7.33 -24.94
C CYS A 130 0.81 8.22 -25.52
#